data_8718fe01c2d5572dc23b55e10c18aaa9
#
_entry.id   8718fe01c2d5572dc23b55e10c18aaa9
#
_cell.length_a   1.000
_cell.length_b   1.000
_cell.length_c   1.000
_cell.angle_alpha   90.00
_cell.angle_beta   90.00
_cell.angle_gamma   90.00
#
_symmetry.space_group_name_H-M   'P 1'
#
loop_
_entity.id
_entity.type
_entity.pdbx_description
1 polymer ?
#
loop_
_entity_poly.entity_id
_entity_poly.type
_entity_poly.pdbx_seq_one_letter_code
_entity_poly.pdbx_strand_id
1 'polypeptide(L)'
;MNYNDAKQKFETYLESYDRSNDKVRLKIIHTYGVVHDMSEICHRMHLTEEDTELARIIALLHDIGRFEQLKRFDSFEPTTMDHAAYGVQVLFEEGMIRQFVPEDTWDDIIRTAIARHSDFHLEGITDNRTLLHARLIRDADKLDNCRVKLQDDLLVFM
;
A
#
# COMPACT_ATOMS: atom_id res chain seq x y z
N MET A 1 -2.19 -16.98 4.31
CA MET A 1 -2.32 -15.51 4.21
C MET A 1 -2.89 -14.96 5.51
N ASN A 2 -2.10 -14.16 6.19
CA ASN A 2 -2.48 -13.59 7.49
C ASN A 2 -1.88 -12.19 7.61
N TYR A 3 -2.72 -11.20 7.86
CA TYR A 3 -2.28 -9.81 7.95
C TYR A 3 -1.29 -9.58 9.10
N ASN A 4 -1.52 -10.17 10.26
CA ASN A 4 -0.61 -9.96 11.40
C ASN A 4 0.79 -10.48 11.13
N ASP A 5 0.92 -11.62 10.45
CA ASP A 5 2.21 -12.15 10.03
C ASP A 5 2.88 -11.24 8.99
N ALA A 6 2.12 -10.76 8.02
CA ALA A 6 2.61 -9.82 7.02
C ALA A 6 3.10 -8.51 7.67
N LYS A 7 2.35 -8.01 8.66
CA LYS A 7 2.72 -6.79 9.40
C LYS A 7 4.05 -6.96 10.13
N GLN A 8 4.29 -8.10 10.76
CA GLN A 8 5.56 -8.38 11.43
C GLN A 8 6.72 -8.35 10.43
N LYS A 9 6.54 -8.93 9.26
CA LYS A 9 7.56 -8.90 8.20
C LYS A 9 7.78 -7.49 7.67
N PHE A 10 6.72 -6.71 7.55
CA PHE A 10 6.80 -5.31 7.14
C PHE A 10 7.58 -4.48 8.17
N GLU A 11 7.35 -4.68 9.46
CA GLU A 11 8.13 -4.00 10.50
C GLU A 11 9.61 -4.35 10.42
N THR A 12 9.95 -5.61 10.13
CA THR A 12 11.34 -6.03 9.89
C THR A 12 11.92 -5.32 8.66
N TYR A 13 11.15 -5.21 7.59
CA TYR A 13 11.56 -4.47 6.38
C TYR A 13 11.87 -3.02 6.70
N LEU A 14 11.06 -2.37 7.55
CA LEU A 14 11.26 -0.97 7.93
C LEU A 14 12.54 -0.72 8.74
N GLU A 15 13.14 -1.75 9.34
CA GLU A 15 14.41 -1.62 10.06
C GLU A 15 15.55 -1.15 9.17
N SER A 16 15.44 -1.34 7.85
CA SER A 16 16.42 -0.87 6.86
C SER A 16 16.33 0.62 6.57
N TYR A 17 15.35 1.32 7.14
CA TYR A 17 15.09 2.73 6.87
C TYR A 17 15.11 3.55 8.14
N ASP A 18 15.41 4.86 8.01
CA ASP A 18 15.49 5.78 9.13
C ASP A 18 14.09 6.25 9.57
N ARG A 19 13.54 5.64 10.61
CA ARG A 19 12.22 5.97 11.13
C ARG A 19 12.17 7.34 11.84
N SER A 20 13.31 7.95 12.15
CA SER A 20 13.36 9.30 12.68
C SER A 20 13.21 10.37 11.60
N ASN A 21 13.41 10.02 10.33
CA ASN A 21 13.20 10.92 9.21
C ASN A 21 11.70 11.23 9.07
N ASP A 22 11.37 12.52 8.95
CA ASP A 22 9.97 12.98 8.93
C ASP A 22 9.18 12.42 7.74
N LYS A 23 9.80 12.29 6.57
CA LYS A 23 9.13 11.75 5.38
C LYS A 23 8.90 10.25 5.51
N VAL A 24 9.86 9.50 6.06
CA VAL A 24 9.71 8.07 6.33
C VAL A 24 8.59 7.85 7.34
N ARG A 25 8.60 8.61 8.43
CA ARG A 25 7.55 8.53 9.46
C ARG A 25 6.17 8.84 8.88
N LEU A 26 6.07 9.86 8.04
CA LEU A 26 4.81 10.22 7.38
C LEU A 26 4.28 9.05 6.54
N LYS A 27 5.15 8.35 5.81
CA LYS A 27 4.76 7.19 5.00
C LYS A 27 4.36 5.99 5.82
N ILE A 28 4.99 5.77 6.97
CA ILE A 28 4.58 4.71 7.90
C ILE A 28 3.17 5.01 8.44
N ILE A 29 2.93 6.25 8.88
CA ILE A 29 1.61 6.68 9.38
C ILE A 29 0.55 6.54 8.28
N HIS A 30 0.87 6.98 7.06
CA HIS A 30 -0.02 6.85 5.91
C HIS A 30 -0.34 5.37 5.61
N THR A 31 0.66 4.51 5.59
CA THR A 31 0.48 3.09 5.31
C THR A 31 -0.50 2.45 6.30
N TYR A 32 -0.32 2.68 7.60
CA TYR A 32 -1.23 2.14 8.60
C TYR A 32 -2.60 2.83 8.59
N GLY A 33 -2.66 4.10 8.21
CA GLY A 33 -3.92 4.80 7.97
C GLY A 33 -4.72 4.16 6.83
N VAL A 34 -4.05 3.79 5.75
CA VAL A 34 -4.68 3.09 4.61
C VAL A 34 -5.18 1.71 5.04
N VAL A 35 -4.41 0.97 5.85
CA VAL A 35 -4.85 -0.33 6.39
C VAL A 35 -6.12 -0.14 7.24
N HIS A 36 -6.16 0.87 8.09
CA HIS A 36 -7.32 1.17 8.93
C HIS A 36 -8.56 1.48 8.07
N ASP A 37 -8.42 2.39 7.10
CA ASP A 37 -9.51 2.77 6.21
C ASP A 37 -9.98 1.57 5.37
N MET A 38 -9.03 0.74 4.92
CA MET A 38 -9.36 -0.48 4.19
C MET A 38 -10.21 -1.43 5.03
N SER A 39 -9.86 -1.62 6.30
CA SER A 39 -10.62 -2.47 7.22
C SER A 39 -12.05 -1.98 7.39
N GLU A 40 -12.23 -0.66 7.52
CA GLU A 40 -13.56 -0.04 7.62
C GLU A 40 -14.38 -0.22 6.35
N ILE A 41 -13.77 -0.01 5.18
CA ILE A 41 -14.45 -0.18 3.89
C ILE A 41 -14.90 -1.62 3.72
N CYS A 42 -14.02 -2.59 3.97
CA CYS A 42 -14.34 -4.00 3.83
C CYS A 42 -15.47 -4.42 4.78
N HIS A 43 -15.46 -3.91 6.02
CA HIS A 43 -16.51 -4.17 6.99
C HIS A 43 -17.87 -3.64 6.51
N ARG A 44 -17.91 -2.39 6.03
CA ARG A 44 -19.13 -1.76 5.54
C ARG A 44 -19.68 -2.43 4.28
N MET A 45 -18.81 -2.98 3.44
CA MET A 45 -19.20 -3.71 2.22
C MET A 45 -19.55 -5.17 2.50
N HIS A 46 -19.42 -5.64 3.74
CA HIS A 46 -19.65 -7.03 4.13
C HIS A 46 -18.83 -8.03 3.30
N LEU A 47 -17.56 -7.70 3.03
CA LEU A 47 -16.67 -8.59 2.31
C LEU A 47 -16.32 -9.81 3.17
N THR A 48 -15.97 -10.91 2.51
CA THR A 48 -15.52 -12.13 3.19
C THR A 48 -14.26 -11.86 4.00
N GLU A 49 -14.00 -12.71 4.99
CA GLU A 49 -12.76 -12.63 5.77
C GLU A 49 -11.53 -12.75 4.87
N GLU A 50 -11.58 -13.64 3.87
CA GLU A 50 -10.49 -13.83 2.92
C GLU A 50 -10.21 -12.56 2.11
N ASP A 51 -11.24 -11.92 1.54
CA ASP A 51 -11.07 -10.67 0.80
C ASP A 51 -10.64 -9.53 1.72
N THR A 52 -11.10 -9.50 2.95
CA THR A 52 -10.69 -8.50 3.93
C THR A 52 -9.20 -8.64 4.28
N GLU A 53 -8.73 -9.86 4.54
CA GLU A 53 -7.31 -10.10 4.80
C GLU A 53 -6.45 -9.73 3.59
N LEU A 54 -6.87 -10.12 2.39
CA LEU A 54 -6.17 -9.78 1.15
C LEU A 54 -6.10 -8.27 0.95
N ALA A 55 -7.20 -7.57 1.14
CA ALA A 55 -7.25 -6.11 1.01
C ALA A 55 -6.33 -5.41 2.02
N ARG A 56 -6.31 -5.88 3.26
CA ARG A 56 -5.43 -5.32 4.31
C ARG A 56 -3.95 -5.52 3.97
N ILE A 57 -3.58 -6.67 3.43
CA ILE A 57 -2.20 -6.95 3.00
C ILE A 57 -1.82 -6.05 1.81
N ILE A 58 -2.72 -5.88 0.84
CA ILE A 58 -2.49 -4.96 -0.28
C ILE A 58 -2.28 -3.53 0.26
N ALA A 59 -3.10 -3.09 1.21
CA ALA A 59 -2.94 -1.78 1.84
C ALA A 59 -1.57 -1.63 2.51
N LEU A 60 -1.13 -2.66 3.23
CA LEU A 60 0.17 -2.67 3.89
C LEU A 60 1.33 -2.54 2.90
N LEU A 61 1.23 -3.16 1.74
CA LEU A 61 2.33 -3.27 0.77
C LEU A 61 2.26 -2.26 -0.38
N HIS A 62 1.15 -1.50 -0.50
CA HIS A 62 0.92 -0.68 -1.70
C HIS A 62 1.99 0.37 -1.95
N ASP A 63 2.58 0.92 -0.91
CA ASP A 63 3.58 1.99 -0.99
C ASP A 63 4.99 1.51 -0.60
N ILE A 64 5.25 0.21 -0.63
CA ILE A 64 6.55 -0.34 -0.22
C ILE A 64 7.71 0.29 -1.00
N GLY A 65 7.50 0.66 -2.26
CA GLY A 65 8.50 1.32 -3.08
C GLY A 65 8.86 2.74 -2.63
N ARG A 66 7.99 3.40 -1.87
CA ARG A 66 8.23 4.77 -1.39
C ARG A 66 9.41 4.86 -0.43
N PHE A 67 9.64 3.83 0.38
CA PHE A 67 10.73 3.84 1.35
C PHE A 67 12.10 3.88 0.66
N GLU A 68 12.27 3.10 -0.40
CA GLU A 68 13.51 3.12 -1.18
C GLU A 68 13.65 4.42 -1.98
N GLN A 69 12.54 4.96 -2.48
CA GLN A 69 12.54 6.26 -3.14
C GLN A 69 13.06 7.36 -2.20
N LEU A 70 12.57 7.39 -0.96
CA LEU A 70 13.02 8.35 0.04
C LEU A 70 14.49 8.15 0.40
N LYS A 71 14.93 6.92 0.54
CA LYS A 71 16.33 6.60 0.87
C LYS A 71 17.29 7.07 -0.21
N ARG A 72 16.93 6.89 -1.49
CA ARG A 72 17.78 7.24 -2.64
C ARG A 72 17.70 8.71 -3.01
N PHE A 73 16.51 9.31 -2.96
CA PHE A 73 16.24 10.62 -3.54
C PHE A 73 15.74 11.66 -2.55
N ASP A 74 15.35 11.28 -1.34
CA ASP A 74 14.72 12.14 -0.33
C ASP A 74 13.54 12.94 -0.93
N SER A 75 12.76 12.30 -1.80
CA SER A 75 11.71 12.95 -2.59
C SER A 75 10.59 11.98 -2.92
N PHE A 76 9.36 12.50 -3.00
CA PHE A 76 8.19 11.77 -3.50
C PHE A 76 7.90 12.06 -4.98
N GLU A 77 8.75 12.84 -5.64
CA GLU A 77 8.50 13.25 -7.02
C GLU A 77 8.53 12.06 -7.98
N PRO A 78 7.52 11.94 -8.89
CA PRO A 78 7.46 10.83 -9.84
C PRO A 78 8.66 10.76 -10.77
N THR A 79 9.33 11.89 -11.01
CA THR A 79 10.51 11.96 -11.87
C THR A 79 11.73 11.27 -11.27
N THR A 80 11.78 11.07 -9.95
CA THR A 80 12.90 10.40 -9.29
C THR A 80 12.78 8.89 -9.34
N MET A 81 11.55 8.37 -9.21
CA MET A 81 11.27 6.94 -9.22
C MET A 81 9.77 6.70 -9.41
N ASP A 82 9.41 5.71 -10.21
CA ASP A 82 8.06 5.16 -10.24
C ASP A 82 7.91 4.19 -9.06
N HIS A 83 7.36 4.67 -7.95
CA HIS A 83 7.30 3.91 -6.70
C HIS A 83 6.39 2.68 -6.81
N ALA A 84 5.32 2.74 -7.61
CA ALA A 84 4.44 1.59 -7.81
C ALA A 84 5.15 0.48 -8.59
N ALA A 85 5.82 0.83 -9.67
CA ALA A 85 6.61 -0.13 -10.46
C ALA A 85 7.75 -0.72 -9.62
N TYR A 86 8.42 0.09 -8.82
CA TYR A 86 9.49 -0.40 -7.95
C TYR A 86 8.95 -1.34 -6.88
N GLY A 87 7.80 -1.04 -6.29
CA GLY A 87 7.15 -1.93 -5.33
C GLY A 87 6.84 -3.30 -5.93
N VAL A 88 6.32 -3.32 -7.15
CA VAL A 88 6.07 -4.57 -7.89
C VAL A 88 7.36 -5.33 -8.14
N GLN A 89 8.42 -4.63 -8.53
CA GLN A 89 9.74 -5.24 -8.74
C GLN A 89 10.24 -5.91 -7.46
N VAL A 90 10.24 -5.22 -6.34
CA VAL A 90 10.70 -5.75 -5.05
C VAL A 90 9.89 -6.98 -4.64
N LEU A 91 8.57 -6.90 -4.75
CA LEU A 91 7.69 -7.97 -4.30
C LEU A 91 7.74 -9.20 -5.21
N PHE A 92 7.71 -9.01 -6.53
CA PHE A 92 7.49 -10.11 -7.47
C PHE A 92 8.73 -10.51 -8.25
N GLU A 93 9.53 -9.56 -8.74
CA GLU A 93 10.76 -9.91 -9.45
C GLU A 93 11.86 -10.35 -8.49
N GLU A 94 11.99 -9.69 -7.34
CA GLU A 94 12.96 -10.04 -6.32
C GLU A 94 12.43 -11.07 -5.32
N GLY A 95 11.15 -11.42 -5.40
CA GLY A 95 10.56 -12.52 -4.65
C GLY A 95 10.19 -12.22 -3.20
N MET A 96 10.24 -10.97 -2.77
CA MET A 96 9.96 -10.61 -1.37
C MET A 96 8.51 -10.91 -0.96
N ILE A 97 7.58 -11.01 -1.92
CA ILE A 97 6.17 -11.31 -1.61
C ILE A 97 6.01 -12.59 -0.79
N ARG A 98 6.88 -13.60 -0.99
CA ARG A 98 6.80 -14.87 -0.24
C ARG A 98 7.03 -14.70 1.27
N GLN A 99 7.70 -13.62 1.69
CA GLN A 99 7.85 -13.30 3.10
C GLN A 99 6.54 -12.80 3.72
N PHE A 100 5.73 -12.09 2.94
CA PHE A 100 4.47 -11.52 3.40
C PHE A 100 3.30 -12.48 3.20
N VAL A 101 3.26 -13.16 2.06
CA VAL A 101 2.21 -14.10 1.67
C VAL A 101 2.88 -15.39 1.18
N PRO A 102 2.85 -16.48 1.97
CA PRO A 102 3.57 -17.71 1.63
C PRO A 102 3.09 -18.39 0.35
N GLU A 103 1.79 -18.33 0.06
CA GLU A 103 1.18 -18.95 -1.13
C GLU A 103 1.13 -17.97 -2.31
N ASP A 104 1.18 -18.50 -3.54
CA ASP A 104 1.15 -17.70 -4.77
C ASP A 104 -0.25 -17.47 -5.35
N THR A 105 -1.27 -18.01 -4.70
CA THR A 105 -2.68 -17.95 -5.15
C THR A 105 -3.14 -16.52 -5.47
N TRP A 106 -2.65 -15.54 -4.72
CA TRP A 106 -3.12 -14.15 -4.78
C TRP A 106 -2.19 -13.22 -5.55
N ASP A 107 -1.11 -13.74 -6.12
CA ASP A 107 -0.05 -12.93 -6.73
C ASP A 107 -0.56 -11.99 -7.81
N ASP A 108 -1.42 -12.45 -8.71
CA ASP A 108 -1.90 -11.61 -9.82
C ASP A 108 -2.77 -10.45 -9.31
N ILE A 109 -3.60 -10.71 -8.29
CA ILE A 109 -4.45 -9.68 -7.68
C ILE A 109 -3.57 -8.64 -6.98
N ILE A 110 -2.62 -9.08 -6.17
CA ILE A 110 -1.73 -8.20 -5.40
C ILE A 110 -0.88 -7.35 -6.37
N ARG A 111 -0.29 -7.99 -7.37
CA ARG A 111 0.55 -7.31 -8.38
C ARG A 111 -0.24 -6.22 -9.10
N THR A 112 -1.40 -6.55 -9.62
CA THR A 112 -2.23 -5.61 -10.37
C THR A 112 -2.70 -4.46 -9.48
N ALA A 113 -3.18 -4.76 -8.28
CA ALA A 113 -3.66 -3.74 -7.36
C ALA A 113 -2.55 -2.73 -7.00
N ILE A 114 -1.35 -3.22 -6.67
CA ILE A 114 -0.22 -2.35 -6.33
C ILE A 114 0.27 -1.57 -7.55
N ALA A 115 0.43 -2.23 -8.70
CA ALA A 115 0.89 -1.57 -9.93
C ALA A 115 -0.04 -0.43 -10.35
N ARG A 116 -1.33 -0.57 -10.12
CA ARG A 116 -2.37 0.33 -10.61
C ARG A 116 -2.96 1.26 -9.53
N HIS A 117 -2.42 1.26 -8.30
CA HIS A 117 -3.04 2.01 -7.20
C HIS A 117 -3.01 3.54 -7.39
N SER A 118 -2.09 4.06 -8.18
CA SER A 118 -2.00 5.49 -8.51
C SER A 118 -2.70 5.87 -9.81
N ASP A 119 -3.25 4.91 -10.53
CA ASP A 119 -3.89 5.17 -11.83
C ASP A 119 -5.20 5.91 -11.65
N PHE A 120 -5.44 6.90 -12.51
CA PHE A 120 -6.69 7.65 -12.52
C PHE A 120 -7.85 6.78 -13.01
N HIS A 121 -7.60 5.90 -14.00
CA HIS A 121 -8.59 4.96 -14.53
C HIS A 121 -8.08 3.52 -14.41
N LEU A 122 -8.98 2.59 -14.14
CA LEU A 122 -8.68 1.16 -14.01
C LEU A 122 -9.21 0.38 -15.23
N GLU A 123 -8.83 0.85 -16.42
CA GLU A 123 -9.22 0.20 -17.68
C GLU A 123 -8.41 -1.08 -17.91
N GLY A 124 -9.03 -2.05 -18.58
CA GLY A 124 -8.35 -3.28 -19.00
C GLY A 124 -8.29 -4.38 -17.96
N ILE A 125 -8.79 -4.16 -16.75
CA ILE A 125 -8.89 -5.20 -15.73
C ILE A 125 -10.21 -5.95 -15.95
N THR A 126 -10.13 -7.21 -16.41
CA THR A 126 -11.31 -8.00 -16.77
C THR A 126 -11.78 -8.94 -15.65
N ASP A 127 -10.89 -9.36 -14.77
CA ASP A 127 -11.25 -10.21 -13.63
C ASP A 127 -11.93 -9.37 -12.53
N ASN A 128 -13.14 -9.77 -12.14
CA ASN A 128 -13.95 -9.01 -11.20
C ASN A 128 -13.30 -8.87 -9.83
N ARG A 129 -12.65 -9.92 -9.33
CA ARG A 129 -11.99 -9.90 -8.03
C ARG A 129 -10.76 -9.00 -8.05
N THR A 130 -9.98 -9.07 -9.11
CA THR A 130 -8.83 -8.17 -9.32
C THR A 130 -9.28 -6.72 -9.37
N LEU A 131 -10.36 -6.43 -10.11
CA LEU A 131 -10.90 -5.08 -10.20
C LEU A 131 -11.40 -4.57 -8.85
N LEU A 132 -12.06 -5.43 -8.06
CA LEU A 132 -12.50 -5.09 -6.71
C LEU A 132 -11.32 -4.61 -5.87
N HIS A 133 -10.25 -5.39 -5.81
CA HIS A 133 -9.09 -5.06 -4.98
C HIS A 133 -8.31 -3.84 -5.51
N ALA A 134 -8.24 -3.65 -6.83
CA ALA A 134 -7.65 -2.45 -7.42
C ALA A 134 -8.44 -1.18 -7.04
N ARG A 135 -9.77 -1.27 -7.01
CA ARG A 135 -10.62 -0.15 -6.57
C ARG A 135 -10.50 0.10 -5.08
N LEU A 136 -10.48 -0.95 -4.27
CA LEU A 136 -10.37 -0.83 -2.82
C LEU A 136 -9.10 -0.08 -2.41
N ILE A 137 -7.96 -0.48 -2.94
CA ILE A 137 -6.68 0.17 -2.56
C ILE A 137 -6.63 1.61 -3.05
N ARG A 138 -7.13 1.88 -4.26
CA ARG A 138 -7.17 3.24 -4.79
C ARG A 138 -8.02 4.15 -3.90
N ASP A 139 -9.18 3.69 -3.47
CA ASP A 139 -10.11 4.48 -2.66
C ASP A 139 -9.58 4.67 -1.24
N ALA A 140 -9.03 3.63 -0.61
CA ALA A 140 -8.45 3.72 0.73
C ALA A 140 -7.23 4.66 0.75
N ASP A 141 -6.38 4.61 -0.28
CA ASP A 141 -5.22 5.48 -0.42
C ASP A 141 -5.63 6.95 -0.55
N LYS A 142 -6.63 7.24 -1.38
CA LYS A 142 -7.16 8.60 -1.53
C LYS A 142 -7.77 9.12 -0.23
N LEU A 143 -8.51 8.28 0.47
CA LEU A 143 -9.17 8.65 1.71
C LEU A 143 -8.15 9.07 2.77
N ASP A 144 -7.08 8.30 2.95
CA ASP A 144 -6.03 8.64 3.92
C ASP A 144 -5.21 9.87 3.47
N ASN A 145 -4.93 10.01 2.19
CA ASN A 145 -4.25 11.21 1.66
C ASN A 145 -5.06 12.47 1.94
N CYS A 146 -6.38 12.42 1.82
CA CYS A 146 -7.24 13.55 2.19
C CYS A 146 -7.16 13.88 3.68
N ARG A 147 -7.14 12.87 4.55
CA ARG A 147 -7.02 13.06 6.00
C ARG A 147 -5.70 13.74 6.35
N VAL A 148 -4.59 13.24 5.83
CA VAL A 148 -3.25 13.79 6.10
C VAL A 148 -3.17 15.25 5.62
N LYS A 149 -3.67 15.54 4.43
CA LYS A 149 -3.66 16.89 3.86
C LYS A 149 -4.48 17.86 4.69
N LEU A 150 -5.65 17.46 5.18
CA LEU A 150 -6.48 18.29 6.05
C LEU A 150 -5.80 18.59 7.37
N GLN A 151 -5.10 17.61 7.96
CA GLN A 151 -4.35 17.81 9.20
C GLN A 151 -3.19 18.79 9.01
N ASP A 152 -2.46 18.70 7.90
CA ASP A 152 -1.38 19.61 7.56
C ASP A 152 -1.90 21.04 7.37
N ASP A 153 -3.02 21.20 6.65
CA ASP A 153 -3.66 22.50 6.45
C ASP A 153 -4.11 23.12 7.77
N LEU A 154 -4.64 22.31 8.69
CA LEU A 154 -5.01 22.78 10.02
C LEU A 154 -3.80 23.25 10.84
N LEU A 155 -2.68 22.54 10.75
CA LEU A 155 -1.43 22.92 11.44
C LEU A 155 -0.89 24.24 10.92
N VAL A 156 -1.04 24.54 9.63
CA VAL A 156 -0.61 25.80 9.03
C VAL A 156 -1.41 27.01 9.59
N PHE A 157 -2.69 26.79 9.91
CA PHE A 157 -3.57 27.84 10.43
C PHE A 157 -3.59 27.96 11.95
N MET A 158 -2.97 27.03 12.65
CA MET A 158 -2.83 27.05 14.11
C MET A 158 -1.53 27.69 14.55
#